data_04f38c3e632fe8836d50138ca17fce79
#
_entry.id   04f38c3e632fe8836d50138ca17fce79
#
_cell.length_a   1.000
_cell.length_b   1.000
_cell.length_c   1.000
_cell.angle_alpha   90.00
_cell.angle_beta   90.00
_cell.angle_gamma   90.00
#
_symmetry.space_group_name_H-M   'P 1'
#
loop_
_entity.id
_entity.type
_entity.pdbx_description
1 polymer ?
#
loop_
_entity_poly.entity_id
_entity_poly.type
_entity_poly.pdbx_seq_one_letter_code
_entity_poly.pdbx_strand_id
1 'polypeptide(L)'
;MPSQLRLSDQPLLTFVTDKAASQSLKNDNRVSLIALLIVAYCTPDSGIKVVIISTKVDLVFFKMISNDQEAQQVVIGHIGGFAWPTAVLFAVCWLVYLACLEHLLIDSSFSLWTAAGIGFCAYALYTPLHEAVHGAVTGMSIDRRWMNEWIGYLAAHVLGVSFVAHRRSHLQHHRATNHPTDDPDQAFSASNFPQLVLVWLKGIPKEWIFALKFEHFTATERRAVRLEYLAILITRGLLLLFCADLGVTVITLLLGYGVGNAVLVSLFAWSVHHPHSEQERMKTTTVYQARAGLDTLMTWLWVYQNYHAIHHLYPKVPFFRYRSLYRALEPYLLASGVPAKRLL
;
A
#
# COMPACT_ATOMS: atom_id res chain seq x y z
N MET A 1 25.99 -8.86 -39.78
CA MET A 1 26.55 -9.59 -38.64
C MET A 1 25.49 -9.62 -37.54
N PRO A 2 24.91 -10.74 -37.17
CA PRO A 2 23.89 -10.81 -36.11
C PRO A 2 24.57 -10.89 -34.74
N SER A 3 24.12 -10.01 -33.83
CA SER A 3 24.50 -9.97 -32.42
C SER A 3 23.96 -11.21 -31.68
N GLN A 4 24.86 -12.00 -31.12
CA GLN A 4 24.55 -13.15 -30.28
C GLN A 4 23.96 -12.66 -28.96
N LEU A 5 22.72 -13.09 -28.67
CA LEU A 5 22.12 -13.08 -27.32
C LEU A 5 22.88 -14.06 -26.43
N ARG A 6 23.53 -13.57 -25.40
CA ARG A 6 24.03 -14.40 -24.30
C ARG A 6 22.83 -14.85 -23.46
N LEU A 7 22.55 -16.15 -23.47
CA LEU A 7 21.69 -16.79 -22.47
C LEU A 7 22.38 -16.71 -21.10
N SER A 8 21.67 -16.21 -20.10
CA SER A 8 22.12 -16.12 -18.72
C SER A 8 22.27 -17.52 -18.11
N ASP A 9 23.43 -17.81 -17.51
CA ASP A 9 23.72 -19.00 -16.72
C ASP A 9 22.89 -19.00 -15.42
N GLN A 10 21.64 -19.41 -15.49
CA GLN A 10 20.79 -19.67 -14.31
C GLN A 10 20.55 -21.18 -14.21
N PRO A 11 20.82 -21.84 -13.06
CA PRO A 11 20.54 -23.26 -12.89
C PRO A 11 19.03 -23.51 -12.85
N LEU A 12 18.58 -24.48 -13.64
CA LEU A 12 17.20 -24.99 -13.59
C LEU A 12 17.06 -25.87 -12.34
N LEU A 13 16.29 -25.41 -11.36
CA LEU A 13 15.93 -26.18 -10.16
C LEU A 13 14.69 -27.04 -10.45
N THR A 14 14.86 -28.35 -10.50
CA THR A 14 13.73 -29.29 -10.64
C THR A 14 13.65 -30.18 -9.40
N PHE A 15 12.50 -30.16 -8.72
CA PHE A 15 12.22 -31.04 -7.58
C PHE A 15 11.52 -32.31 -8.07
N VAL A 16 12.07 -33.48 -7.77
CA VAL A 16 11.41 -34.75 -8.01
C VAL A 16 11.06 -35.38 -6.65
N THR A 17 9.75 -35.53 -6.39
CA THR A 17 9.26 -36.26 -5.22
C THR A 17 8.89 -37.67 -5.61
N ASP A 18 9.50 -38.69 -4.97
CA ASP A 18 9.18 -40.10 -5.19
C ASP A 18 7.94 -40.48 -4.36
N LYS A 19 6.85 -40.85 -5.05
CA LYS A 19 5.60 -41.31 -4.44
C LYS A 19 5.70 -42.67 -3.72
N ALA A 20 6.72 -43.45 -3.97
CA ALA A 20 6.90 -44.77 -3.34
C ALA A 20 7.34 -44.69 -1.86
N ALA A 21 7.97 -43.56 -1.46
CA ALA A 21 8.40 -43.34 -0.09
C ALA A 21 7.24 -42.97 0.89
N SER A 22 6.10 -42.56 0.37
CA SER A 22 5.00 -42.02 1.22
C SER A 22 4.13 -43.12 1.87
N GLN A 23 4.18 -44.35 1.46
CA GLN A 23 3.35 -45.43 2.01
C GLN A 23 3.99 -46.19 3.19
N SER A 24 5.31 -46.12 3.38
CA SER A 24 6.03 -46.78 4.49
C SER A 24 6.06 -46.03 5.81
N LEU A 25 5.57 -44.80 5.85
CA LEU A 25 5.87 -43.81 6.92
C LEU A 25 4.71 -43.52 7.91
N LYS A 26 3.72 -44.41 8.01
CA LYS A 26 2.57 -44.20 8.90
C LYS A 26 2.76 -44.51 10.39
N ASN A 27 3.90 -45.03 10.80
CA ASN A 27 4.07 -45.58 12.17
C ASN A 27 5.24 -45.03 13.00
N ASP A 28 5.94 -43.96 12.59
CA ASP A 28 7.04 -43.46 13.42
C ASP A 28 7.00 -41.92 13.52
N ASN A 29 6.96 -41.39 14.75
CA ASN A 29 6.87 -39.95 15.06
C ASN A 29 8.18 -39.16 14.80
N ARG A 30 9.12 -39.73 14.08
CA ARG A 30 10.36 -39.08 13.59
C ARG A 30 10.59 -39.36 12.11
N VAL A 31 9.87 -38.67 11.25
CA VAL A 31 10.07 -38.81 9.81
C VAL A 31 11.12 -37.80 9.35
N SER A 32 12.31 -38.30 9.03
CA SER A 32 13.29 -37.54 8.25
C SER A 32 13.00 -37.74 6.78
N LEU A 33 12.47 -36.75 6.10
CA LEU A 33 12.34 -36.74 4.65
C LEU A 33 13.73 -36.44 4.05
N ILE A 34 14.28 -37.39 3.26
CA ILE A 34 15.47 -37.14 2.45
C ILE A 34 15.00 -36.49 1.17
N ALA A 35 15.17 -35.18 1.04
CA ALA A 35 14.97 -34.50 -0.23
C ALA A 35 16.23 -34.64 -1.08
N LEU A 36 16.09 -35.23 -2.25
CA LEU A 36 17.15 -35.26 -3.26
C LEU A 36 17.07 -33.98 -4.07
N LEU A 37 18.03 -33.08 -3.86
CA LEU A 37 18.21 -31.91 -4.71
C LEU A 37 19.11 -32.31 -5.89
N ILE A 38 18.54 -32.41 -7.09
CA ILE A 38 19.29 -32.65 -8.33
C ILE A 38 19.61 -31.31 -8.96
N VAL A 39 20.86 -30.88 -8.89
CA VAL A 39 21.34 -29.69 -9.59
C VAL A 39 21.99 -30.09 -10.89
N ALA A 40 21.36 -29.78 -12.01
CA ALA A 40 21.96 -29.99 -13.34
C ALA A 40 22.50 -28.63 -13.84
N TYR A 41 23.79 -28.60 -14.21
CA TYR A 41 24.36 -27.39 -14.84
C TYR A 41 25.17 -27.82 -16.10
N CYS A 42 25.10 -26.97 -17.11
CA CYS A 42 25.84 -27.13 -18.35
C CYS A 42 27.18 -26.41 -18.24
N THR A 43 28.28 -27.13 -18.54
CA THR A 43 29.60 -26.51 -18.70
C THR A 43 29.99 -26.51 -20.18
N PRO A 44 30.66 -25.46 -20.67
CA PRO A 44 31.00 -25.34 -22.10
C PRO A 44 31.81 -26.51 -22.66
N ASP A 45 32.59 -27.20 -21.83
CA ASP A 45 33.58 -28.18 -22.27
C ASP A 45 33.24 -29.66 -21.97
N SER A 46 32.18 -29.97 -21.21
CA SER A 46 31.97 -31.35 -20.74
C SER A 46 30.52 -31.83 -20.65
N GLY A 47 29.56 -31.10 -21.22
CA GLY A 47 28.16 -31.49 -21.20
C GLY A 47 27.46 -31.32 -19.85
N ILE A 48 26.33 -31.96 -19.67
CA ILE A 48 25.50 -31.86 -18.47
C ILE A 48 26.13 -32.65 -17.32
N LYS A 49 26.51 -31.94 -16.24
CA LYS A 49 26.90 -32.60 -14.98
C LYS A 49 25.70 -32.54 -14.01
N VAL A 50 25.36 -33.74 -13.50
CA VAL A 50 24.31 -33.86 -12.46
C VAL A 50 24.99 -34.11 -11.13
N VAL A 51 24.81 -33.18 -10.18
CA VAL A 51 25.27 -33.38 -8.80
C VAL A 51 24.05 -33.66 -7.93
N ILE A 52 24.04 -34.83 -7.30
CA ILE A 52 22.99 -35.20 -6.35
C ILE A 52 23.44 -34.79 -4.96
N ILE A 53 22.79 -33.80 -4.39
CA ILE A 53 23.03 -33.34 -3.01
C ILE A 53 21.91 -33.91 -2.14
N SER A 54 22.24 -34.88 -1.28
CA SER A 54 21.32 -35.39 -0.28
C SER A 54 21.43 -34.51 0.97
N THR A 55 20.40 -33.71 1.25
CA THR A 55 20.30 -32.92 2.49
C THR A 55 19.12 -33.42 3.32
N LYS A 56 19.34 -33.63 4.62
CA LYS A 56 18.22 -33.75 5.57
C LYS A 56 17.55 -32.36 5.68
N VAL A 57 16.41 -32.23 5.02
CA VAL A 57 15.57 -31.02 5.18
C VAL A 57 14.59 -31.28 6.31
N ASP A 58 14.62 -30.46 7.34
CA ASP A 58 13.66 -30.58 8.44
C ASP A 58 12.23 -30.41 7.90
N LEU A 59 11.33 -31.26 8.37
CA LEU A 59 9.90 -31.26 8.00
C LEU A 59 9.25 -29.88 8.17
N VAL A 60 9.75 -29.08 9.13
CA VAL A 60 9.34 -27.69 9.38
C VAL A 60 9.67 -26.79 8.20
N PHE A 61 10.87 -26.93 7.61
CA PHE A 61 11.30 -26.11 6.46
C PHE A 61 10.51 -26.46 5.20
N PHE A 62 10.25 -27.73 4.95
CA PHE A 62 9.43 -28.17 3.81
C PHE A 62 7.97 -27.69 3.93
N LYS A 63 7.41 -27.72 5.16
CA LYS A 63 6.07 -27.20 5.44
C LYS A 63 5.98 -25.69 5.30
N MET A 64 7.05 -24.93 5.62
CA MET A 64 7.15 -23.50 5.35
C MET A 64 7.12 -23.19 3.85
N ILE A 65 7.92 -23.89 3.04
CA ILE A 65 7.97 -23.68 1.57
C ILE A 65 6.61 -23.99 0.92
N SER A 66 5.93 -25.07 1.31
CA SER A 66 4.60 -25.41 0.79
C SER A 66 3.55 -24.37 1.21
N ASN A 67 3.59 -23.89 2.46
CA ASN A 67 2.71 -22.85 2.94
C ASN A 67 2.92 -21.52 2.21
N ASP A 68 4.16 -21.17 1.83
CA ASP A 68 4.45 -19.97 1.05
C ASP A 68 3.84 -20.04 -0.36
N GLN A 69 3.89 -21.20 -1.01
CA GLN A 69 3.29 -21.39 -2.33
C GLN A 69 1.75 -21.33 -2.27
N GLU A 70 1.14 -21.97 -1.28
CA GLU A 70 -0.31 -21.88 -1.05
C GLU A 70 -0.74 -20.45 -0.74
N ALA A 71 -0.01 -19.76 0.12
CA ALA A 71 -0.26 -18.35 0.43
C ALA A 71 -0.19 -17.46 -0.83
N GLN A 72 0.80 -17.68 -1.71
CA GLN A 72 0.90 -16.94 -2.97
C GLN A 72 -0.29 -17.16 -3.90
N GLN A 73 -0.83 -18.38 -4.01
CA GLN A 73 -2.03 -18.65 -4.82
C GLN A 73 -3.26 -17.93 -4.27
N VAL A 74 -3.42 -17.92 -2.94
CA VAL A 74 -4.49 -17.16 -2.27
C VAL A 74 -4.37 -15.67 -2.56
N VAL A 75 -3.16 -15.11 -2.49
CA VAL A 75 -2.89 -13.69 -2.80
C VAL A 75 -3.24 -13.36 -4.25
N ILE A 76 -2.79 -14.17 -5.22
CA ILE A 76 -3.09 -13.97 -6.65
C ILE A 76 -4.60 -13.92 -6.89
N GLY A 77 -5.37 -14.81 -6.25
CA GLY A 77 -6.83 -14.80 -6.30
C GLY A 77 -7.47 -13.50 -5.74
N HIS A 78 -6.78 -12.85 -4.80
CA HIS A 78 -7.24 -11.58 -4.19
C HIS A 78 -6.79 -10.33 -4.96
N ILE A 79 -5.78 -10.38 -5.82
CA ILE A 79 -5.44 -9.24 -6.69
C ILE A 79 -6.59 -8.98 -7.68
N GLY A 80 -7.04 -10.01 -8.40
CA GLY A 80 -8.18 -9.94 -9.32
C GLY A 80 -7.97 -9.01 -10.51
N GLY A 81 -9.10 -8.62 -11.12
CA GLY A 81 -9.14 -7.65 -12.22
C GLY A 81 -9.32 -6.21 -11.73
N PHE A 82 -10.15 -5.44 -12.45
CA PHE A 82 -10.42 -4.04 -12.11
C PHE A 82 -11.14 -3.88 -10.77
N ALA A 83 -10.63 -3.00 -9.91
CA ALA A 83 -11.14 -2.74 -8.56
C ALA A 83 -12.31 -1.74 -8.58
N TRP A 84 -13.50 -2.17 -8.97
CA TRP A 84 -14.69 -1.32 -9.04
C TRP A 84 -15.00 -0.55 -7.74
N PRO A 85 -14.89 -1.14 -6.53
CA PRO A 85 -15.13 -0.39 -5.30
C PRO A 85 -14.20 0.81 -5.12
N THR A 86 -12.93 0.71 -5.56
CA THR A 86 -11.98 1.83 -5.54
C THR A 86 -12.39 2.93 -6.51
N ALA A 87 -12.82 2.57 -7.72
CA ALA A 87 -13.31 3.52 -8.71
C ALA A 87 -14.61 4.21 -8.25
N VAL A 88 -15.51 3.48 -7.61
CA VAL A 88 -16.74 4.05 -7.03
C VAL A 88 -16.43 4.99 -5.89
N LEU A 89 -15.54 4.60 -4.94
CA LEU A 89 -15.11 5.49 -3.86
C LEU A 89 -14.50 6.79 -4.41
N PHE A 90 -13.63 6.67 -5.41
CA PHE A 90 -13.06 7.82 -6.10
C PHE A 90 -14.15 8.72 -6.70
N ALA A 91 -15.09 8.17 -7.45
CA ALA A 91 -16.17 8.92 -8.10
C ALA A 91 -17.08 9.62 -7.07
N VAL A 92 -17.45 8.93 -6.00
CA VAL A 92 -18.25 9.53 -4.91
C VAL A 92 -17.53 10.70 -4.27
N CYS A 93 -16.25 10.53 -3.92
CA CYS A 93 -15.45 11.62 -3.34
C CYS A 93 -15.32 12.81 -4.30
N TRP A 94 -15.14 12.56 -5.61
CA TRP A 94 -15.09 13.63 -6.60
C TRP A 94 -16.39 14.39 -6.70
N LEU A 95 -17.54 13.71 -6.73
CA LEU A 95 -18.86 14.36 -6.76
C LEU A 95 -19.10 15.20 -5.49
N VAL A 96 -18.77 14.65 -4.32
CA VAL A 96 -18.86 15.40 -3.06
C VAL A 96 -17.96 16.63 -3.09
N TYR A 97 -16.73 16.49 -3.58
CA TYR A 97 -15.79 17.60 -3.67
C TYR A 97 -16.29 18.70 -4.60
N LEU A 98 -16.80 18.34 -5.79
CA LEU A 98 -17.38 19.30 -6.74
C LEU A 98 -18.58 20.04 -6.15
N ALA A 99 -19.48 19.34 -5.44
CA ALA A 99 -20.59 19.96 -4.75
C ALA A 99 -20.14 20.93 -3.63
N CYS A 100 -19.05 20.58 -2.91
CA CYS A 100 -18.45 21.49 -1.94
C CYS A 100 -17.85 22.73 -2.62
N LEU A 101 -17.18 22.59 -3.76
CA LEU A 101 -16.66 23.73 -4.52
C LEU A 101 -17.77 24.62 -5.05
N GLU A 102 -18.83 24.02 -5.61
CA GLU A 102 -20.01 24.77 -6.06
C GLU A 102 -20.59 25.62 -4.93
N HIS A 103 -20.80 25.03 -3.74
CA HIS A 103 -21.29 25.78 -2.57
C HIS A 103 -20.37 26.97 -2.24
N LEU A 104 -19.04 26.78 -2.22
CA LEU A 104 -18.09 27.87 -1.90
C LEU A 104 -18.04 28.97 -2.97
N LEU A 105 -18.43 28.66 -4.21
CA LEU A 105 -18.47 29.64 -5.30
C LEU A 105 -19.76 30.46 -5.31
N ILE A 106 -20.89 29.95 -4.79
CA ILE A 106 -22.21 30.57 -4.91
C ILE A 106 -22.81 31.03 -3.59
N ASP A 107 -22.37 30.51 -2.43
CA ASP A 107 -22.93 30.77 -1.12
C ASP A 107 -21.88 31.40 -0.18
N SER A 108 -22.18 32.54 0.39
CA SER A 108 -21.33 33.25 1.33
C SER A 108 -21.50 32.78 2.80
N SER A 109 -22.38 31.82 3.06
CA SER A 109 -22.62 31.31 4.41
C SER A 109 -21.68 30.15 4.76
N PHE A 110 -21.25 30.05 6.04
CA PHE A 110 -20.51 28.89 6.52
C PHE A 110 -21.42 27.65 6.60
N SER A 111 -20.98 26.58 6.02
CA SER A 111 -21.66 25.29 6.08
C SER A 111 -20.77 24.22 6.71
N LEU A 112 -21.23 23.66 7.84
CA LEU A 112 -20.55 22.53 8.48
C LEU A 112 -20.53 21.29 7.56
N TRP A 113 -21.58 21.10 6.73
CA TRP A 113 -21.65 20.00 5.78
C TRP A 113 -20.61 20.14 4.67
N THR A 114 -20.34 21.35 4.19
CA THR A 114 -19.27 21.61 3.21
C THR A 114 -17.90 21.32 3.81
N ALA A 115 -17.65 21.80 5.05
CA ALA A 115 -16.40 21.47 5.75
C ALA A 115 -16.25 19.97 5.99
N ALA A 116 -17.32 19.28 6.42
CA ALA A 116 -17.32 17.83 6.60
C ALA A 116 -17.11 17.07 5.29
N GLY A 117 -17.73 17.52 4.18
CA GLY A 117 -17.54 16.95 2.84
C GLY A 117 -16.09 17.08 2.36
N ILE A 118 -15.46 18.24 2.54
CA ILE A 118 -14.04 18.44 2.23
C ILE A 118 -13.16 17.53 3.11
N GLY A 119 -13.47 17.44 4.42
CA GLY A 119 -12.75 16.56 5.34
C GLY A 119 -12.87 15.08 4.97
N PHE A 120 -14.08 14.66 4.60
CA PHE A 120 -14.30 13.30 4.08
C PHE A 120 -13.48 13.03 2.82
N CYS A 121 -13.48 13.97 1.85
CA CYS A 121 -12.68 13.83 0.64
C CYS A 121 -11.17 13.80 0.95
N ALA A 122 -10.69 14.66 1.87
CA ALA A 122 -9.29 14.68 2.28
C ALA A 122 -8.84 13.37 2.94
N TYR A 123 -9.75 12.67 3.62
CA TYR A 123 -9.51 11.36 4.22
C TYR A 123 -9.65 10.23 3.22
N ALA A 124 -10.80 10.13 2.55
CA ALA A 124 -11.19 8.95 1.80
C ALA A 124 -10.49 8.84 0.43
N LEU A 125 -10.19 9.97 -0.25
CA LEU A 125 -9.46 9.99 -1.52
C LEU A 125 -8.02 9.49 -1.42
N TYR A 126 -7.46 9.48 -0.22
CA TYR A 126 -6.14 8.88 -0.04
C TYR A 126 -6.12 7.39 -0.42
N THR A 127 -7.20 6.65 -0.17
CA THR A 127 -7.27 5.23 -0.56
C THR A 127 -7.17 5.01 -2.07
N PRO A 128 -7.97 5.66 -2.95
CA PRO A 128 -7.76 5.58 -4.40
C PRO A 128 -6.40 6.07 -4.88
N LEU A 129 -5.86 7.16 -4.29
CA LEU A 129 -4.51 7.65 -4.58
C LEU A 129 -3.47 6.56 -4.29
N HIS A 130 -3.51 6.01 -3.10
CA HIS A 130 -2.60 4.99 -2.60
C HIS A 130 -2.65 3.69 -3.43
N GLU A 131 -3.84 3.22 -3.81
CA GLU A 131 -3.99 2.07 -4.69
C GLU A 131 -3.48 2.33 -6.12
N ALA A 132 -3.66 3.56 -6.61
CA ALA A 132 -3.13 3.96 -7.91
C ALA A 132 -1.59 3.94 -7.94
N VAL A 133 -0.92 4.27 -6.82
CA VAL A 133 0.55 4.15 -6.69
C VAL A 133 1.02 2.73 -6.95
N HIS A 134 0.30 1.72 -6.43
CA HIS A 134 0.66 0.30 -6.55
C HIS A 134 0.07 -0.40 -7.77
N GLY A 135 -0.76 0.29 -8.55
CA GLY A 135 -1.49 -0.30 -9.68
C GLY A 135 -2.61 -1.25 -9.25
N ALA A 136 -3.06 -1.18 -7.98
CA ALA A 136 -4.10 -2.04 -7.42
C ALA A 136 -5.48 -1.77 -8.01
N VAL A 137 -5.76 -0.54 -8.50
CA VAL A 137 -7.04 -0.21 -9.15
C VAL A 137 -7.30 -1.07 -10.37
N THR A 138 -6.29 -1.32 -11.18
CA THR A 138 -6.43 -2.11 -12.41
C THR A 138 -6.05 -3.58 -12.22
N GLY A 139 -5.45 -3.94 -11.09
CA GLY A 139 -5.04 -5.30 -10.77
C GLY A 139 -4.20 -5.92 -11.90
N MET A 140 -4.69 -7.03 -12.47
CA MET A 140 -4.05 -7.72 -13.59
C MET A 140 -4.48 -7.21 -14.98
N SER A 141 -5.42 -6.24 -15.07
CA SER A 141 -5.92 -5.70 -16.35
C SER A 141 -4.93 -4.72 -16.98
N ILE A 142 -4.06 -5.21 -17.86
CA ILE A 142 -2.97 -4.42 -18.48
C ILE A 142 -3.52 -3.29 -19.37
N ASP A 143 -4.58 -3.53 -20.08
CA ASP A 143 -5.27 -2.61 -20.99
C ASP A 143 -5.88 -1.38 -20.29
N ARG A 144 -6.12 -1.49 -18.96
CA ARG A 144 -6.70 -0.42 -18.15
C ARG A 144 -5.70 0.34 -17.29
N ARG A 145 -4.40 0.12 -17.46
CA ARG A 145 -3.34 0.77 -16.64
C ARG A 145 -3.43 2.30 -16.61
N TRP A 146 -3.91 2.93 -17.68
CA TRP A 146 -4.14 4.36 -17.74
C TRP A 146 -5.10 4.87 -16.66
N MET A 147 -6.02 4.01 -16.16
CA MET A 147 -6.96 4.40 -15.10
C MET A 147 -6.26 4.59 -13.74
N ASN A 148 -5.18 3.85 -13.45
CA ASN A 148 -4.37 4.13 -12.25
C ASN A 148 -3.80 5.54 -12.32
N GLU A 149 -3.28 5.96 -13.48
CA GLU A 149 -2.72 7.29 -13.66
C GLU A 149 -3.79 8.37 -13.48
N TRP A 150 -4.94 8.25 -14.14
CA TRP A 150 -6.02 9.22 -14.02
C TRP A 150 -6.56 9.35 -12.58
N ILE A 151 -6.86 8.23 -11.94
CA ILE A 151 -7.34 8.22 -10.55
C ILE A 151 -6.27 8.81 -9.63
N GLY A 152 -5.01 8.43 -9.82
CA GLY A 152 -3.90 8.94 -9.03
C GLY A 152 -3.72 10.45 -9.16
N TYR A 153 -3.65 10.99 -10.38
CA TYR A 153 -3.50 12.44 -10.62
C TYR A 153 -4.67 13.23 -10.07
N LEU A 154 -5.90 12.79 -10.31
CA LEU A 154 -7.10 13.51 -9.88
C LEU A 154 -7.29 13.45 -8.36
N ALA A 155 -7.02 12.31 -7.72
CA ALA A 155 -7.06 12.19 -6.26
C ALA A 155 -5.97 13.05 -5.60
N ALA A 156 -4.73 13.00 -6.11
CA ALA A 156 -3.62 13.82 -5.64
C ALA A 156 -3.91 15.31 -5.76
N HIS A 157 -4.55 15.74 -6.87
CA HIS A 157 -4.96 17.13 -7.08
C HIS A 157 -5.91 17.63 -5.98
N VAL A 158 -6.94 16.84 -5.62
CA VAL A 158 -7.85 17.20 -4.52
C VAL A 158 -7.10 17.24 -3.19
N LEU A 159 -6.21 16.30 -2.93
CA LEU A 159 -5.40 16.24 -1.70
C LEU A 159 -4.33 17.33 -1.63
N GLY A 160 -4.07 18.06 -2.72
CA GLY A 160 -3.08 19.14 -2.76
C GLY A 160 -1.62 18.64 -2.80
N VAL A 161 -1.37 17.45 -3.33
CA VAL A 161 -0.04 16.84 -3.46
C VAL A 161 0.24 16.43 -4.90
N SER A 162 1.52 16.28 -5.27
CA SER A 162 1.89 15.72 -6.58
C SER A 162 1.80 14.21 -6.55
N PHE A 163 1.08 13.61 -7.50
CA PHE A 163 0.99 12.16 -7.63
C PHE A 163 2.35 11.51 -7.93
N VAL A 164 3.16 12.14 -8.77
CA VAL A 164 4.51 11.66 -9.09
C VAL A 164 5.41 11.68 -7.85
N ALA A 165 5.37 12.78 -7.07
CA ALA A 165 6.17 12.88 -5.85
C ALA A 165 5.68 11.91 -4.78
N HIS A 166 4.37 11.82 -4.56
CA HIS A 166 3.77 10.90 -3.61
C HIS A 166 4.10 9.44 -3.96
N ARG A 167 4.00 9.05 -5.23
CA ARG A 167 4.39 7.70 -5.70
C ARG A 167 5.84 7.37 -5.32
N ARG A 168 6.77 8.31 -5.54
CA ARG A 168 8.18 8.12 -5.17
C ARG A 168 8.37 8.00 -3.67
N SER A 169 7.79 8.92 -2.90
CA SER A 169 7.83 8.92 -1.44
C SER A 169 7.26 7.61 -0.87
N HIS A 170 6.08 7.21 -1.32
CA HIS A 170 5.38 6.03 -0.84
C HIS A 170 6.08 4.71 -1.20
N LEU A 171 6.60 4.58 -2.43
CA LEU A 171 7.40 3.41 -2.80
C LEU A 171 8.74 3.35 -2.06
N GLN A 172 9.31 4.50 -1.66
CA GLN A 172 10.48 4.53 -0.78
C GLN A 172 10.10 4.10 0.63
N HIS A 173 8.95 4.53 1.17
CA HIS A 173 8.40 4.06 2.44
C HIS A 173 8.28 2.52 2.47
N HIS A 174 7.68 1.90 1.44
CA HIS A 174 7.59 0.45 1.36
C HIS A 174 8.94 -0.28 1.35
N ARG A 175 9.97 0.33 0.76
CA ARG A 175 11.33 -0.26 0.72
C ARG A 175 12.08 -0.13 2.03
N ALA A 176 11.79 0.91 2.80
CA ALA A 176 12.53 1.27 4.00
C ALA A 176 11.60 1.49 5.21
N THR A 177 10.46 0.79 5.26
CA THR A 177 9.44 0.98 6.28
C THR A 177 10.04 1.00 7.69
N ASN A 178 9.73 2.05 8.44
CA ASN A 178 10.22 2.32 9.80
C ASN A 178 11.75 2.52 9.92
N HIS A 179 12.49 2.68 8.80
CA HIS A 179 13.90 3.02 8.87
C HIS A 179 14.06 4.49 9.33
N PRO A 180 14.90 4.79 10.32
CA PRO A 180 14.92 6.11 10.97
C PRO A 180 15.30 7.27 10.04
N THR A 181 16.06 7.04 8.97
CA THR A 181 16.53 8.06 8.02
C THR A 181 15.96 7.93 6.63
N ASP A 182 15.68 6.70 6.17
CA ASP A 182 15.37 6.42 4.76
C ASP A 182 13.87 6.29 4.51
N ASP A 183 13.07 6.11 5.58
CA ASP A 183 11.62 6.11 5.49
C ASP A 183 11.08 7.55 5.51
N PRO A 184 10.47 8.03 4.40
CA PRO A 184 9.84 9.35 4.40
C PRO A 184 8.72 9.49 5.43
N ASP A 185 8.06 8.38 5.81
CA ASP A 185 6.93 8.37 6.74
C ASP A 185 7.36 8.31 8.21
N GLN A 186 8.67 8.22 8.48
CA GLN A 186 9.21 8.41 9.83
C GLN A 186 8.84 9.79 10.41
N ALA A 187 8.55 10.77 9.54
CA ALA A 187 7.99 12.07 9.93
C ALA A 187 6.67 11.99 10.70
N PHE A 188 5.94 10.87 10.57
CA PHE A 188 4.67 10.62 11.26
C PHE A 188 4.83 9.88 12.59
N SER A 189 6.04 9.56 13.01
CA SER A 189 6.31 8.97 14.32
C SER A 189 5.92 9.93 15.44
N ALA A 190 5.16 9.45 16.42
CA ALA A 190 4.79 10.16 17.63
C ALA A 190 4.67 9.18 18.78
N SER A 191 5.27 9.51 19.94
CA SER A 191 5.27 8.65 21.13
C SER A 191 4.07 8.94 22.06
N ASN A 192 3.40 10.08 21.88
CA ASN A 192 2.30 10.52 22.73
C ASN A 192 1.33 11.43 21.96
N PHE A 193 0.16 11.69 22.55
CA PHE A 193 -0.88 12.49 21.91
C PHE A 193 -0.46 13.93 21.55
N PRO A 194 0.24 14.73 22.41
CA PRO A 194 0.72 16.04 22.01
C PRO A 194 1.63 16.02 20.77
N GLN A 195 2.52 15.04 20.68
CA GLN A 195 3.35 14.88 19.49
C GLN A 195 2.52 14.48 18.26
N LEU A 196 1.50 13.63 18.42
CA LEU A 196 0.58 13.29 17.33
C LEU A 196 -0.14 14.51 16.77
N VAL A 197 -0.59 15.44 17.63
CA VAL A 197 -1.19 16.71 17.20
C VAL A 197 -0.22 17.53 16.34
N LEU A 198 1.07 17.57 16.72
CA LEU A 198 2.10 18.23 15.90
C LEU A 198 2.34 17.49 14.57
N VAL A 199 2.23 16.16 14.58
CA VAL A 199 2.38 15.32 13.37
C VAL A 199 1.23 15.58 12.39
N TRP A 200 0.00 15.86 12.83
CA TRP A 200 -1.09 16.24 11.93
C TRP A 200 -0.76 17.42 11.02
N LEU A 201 0.08 18.34 11.50
CA LEU A 201 0.51 19.51 10.72
C LEU A 201 1.59 19.18 9.68
N LYS A 202 2.17 17.96 9.69
CA LYS A 202 3.26 17.55 8.81
C LYS A 202 2.81 16.90 7.51
N GLY A 203 1.55 16.43 7.40
CA GLY A 203 1.07 15.63 6.28
C GLY A 203 1.37 16.26 4.92
N ILE A 204 0.66 17.34 4.57
CA ILE A 204 0.86 18.05 3.31
C ILE A 204 2.26 18.67 3.20
N PRO A 205 2.80 19.40 4.22
CA PRO A 205 4.16 19.92 4.14
C PRO A 205 5.24 18.86 3.86
N LYS A 206 5.14 17.67 4.44
CA LYS A 206 6.08 16.57 4.17
C LYS A 206 6.11 16.21 2.68
N GLU A 207 4.95 16.09 2.04
CA GLU A 207 4.87 15.77 0.61
C GLU A 207 5.48 16.87 -0.26
N TRP A 208 5.25 18.15 0.07
CA TRP A 208 5.86 19.28 -0.64
C TRP A 208 7.37 19.34 -0.42
N ILE A 209 7.86 19.12 0.82
CA ILE A 209 9.27 19.07 1.13
C ILE A 209 9.97 17.93 0.37
N PHE A 210 9.34 16.74 0.32
CA PHE A 210 9.87 15.62 -0.47
C PHE A 210 9.95 15.95 -1.95
N ALA A 211 8.92 16.59 -2.51
CA ALA A 211 8.89 17.00 -3.91
C ALA A 211 9.98 18.01 -4.29
N LEU A 212 10.49 18.79 -3.32
CA LEU A 212 11.60 19.73 -3.54
C LEU A 212 12.98 19.05 -3.57
N LYS A 213 13.08 17.78 -3.16
CA LYS A 213 14.31 16.98 -3.24
C LYS A 213 14.49 16.44 -4.66
N PHE A 214 14.86 17.33 -5.59
CA PHE A 214 14.91 17.04 -7.03
C PHE A 214 15.88 15.93 -7.42
N GLU A 215 16.82 15.56 -6.57
CA GLU A 215 17.72 14.42 -6.75
C GLU A 215 17.00 13.07 -6.83
N HIS A 216 15.82 12.97 -6.24
CA HIS A 216 15.00 11.74 -6.29
C HIS A 216 14.25 11.53 -7.61
N PHE A 217 14.27 12.52 -8.51
CA PHE A 217 13.43 12.53 -9.72
C PHE A 217 14.25 12.62 -11.00
N THR A 218 13.81 11.91 -12.02
CA THR A 218 14.28 12.12 -13.42
C THR A 218 13.87 13.50 -13.93
N ALA A 219 14.45 13.95 -15.04
CA ALA A 219 14.09 15.23 -15.65
C ALA A 219 12.59 15.31 -16.03
N THR A 220 12.03 14.20 -16.54
CA THR A 220 10.61 14.11 -16.91
C THR A 220 9.71 14.17 -15.68
N GLU A 221 10.06 13.45 -14.61
CA GLU A 221 9.31 13.48 -13.35
C GLU A 221 9.35 14.87 -12.70
N ARG A 222 10.51 15.54 -12.68
CA ARG A 222 10.60 16.92 -12.19
C ARG A 222 9.67 17.89 -12.94
N ARG A 223 9.56 17.72 -14.26
CA ARG A 223 8.62 18.52 -15.07
C ARG A 223 7.17 18.20 -14.67
N ALA A 224 6.81 16.93 -14.53
CA ALA A 224 5.47 16.52 -14.12
C ALA A 224 5.12 17.06 -12.72
N VAL A 225 6.00 16.90 -11.73
CA VAL A 225 5.82 17.44 -10.36
C VAL A 225 5.55 18.96 -10.40
N ARG A 226 6.32 19.72 -11.19
CA ARG A 226 6.11 21.18 -11.30
C ARG A 226 4.76 21.52 -11.94
N LEU A 227 4.35 20.80 -12.96
CA LEU A 227 3.06 21.02 -13.63
C LEU A 227 1.88 20.66 -12.72
N GLU A 228 1.99 19.58 -11.96
CA GLU A 228 0.97 19.20 -10.97
C GLU A 228 0.80 20.28 -9.90
N TYR A 229 1.90 20.75 -9.27
CA TYR A 229 1.81 21.83 -8.29
C TYR A 229 1.33 23.15 -8.88
N LEU A 230 1.75 23.48 -10.11
CA LEU A 230 1.24 24.66 -10.80
C LEU A 230 -0.29 24.55 -11.01
N ALA A 231 -0.79 23.39 -11.44
CA ALA A 231 -2.22 23.15 -11.60
C ALA A 231 -2.97 23.27 -10.25
N ILE A 232 -2.41 22.72 -9.18
CA ILE A 232 -2.97 22.83 -7.82
C ILE A 232 -3.03 24.31 -7.39
N LEU A 233 -1.95 25.07 -7.56
CA LEU A 233 -1.90 26.48 -7.18
C LEU A 233 -2.88 27.34 -8.00
N ILE A 234 -2.96 27.10 -9.32
CA ILE A 234 -3.90 27.82 -10.19
C ILE A 234 -5.34 27.53 -9.76
N THR A 235 -5.73 26.27 -9.61
CA THR A 235 -7.11 25.91 -9.27
C THR A 235 -7.51 26.43 -7.88
N ARG A 236 -6.61 26.37 -6.89
CA ARG A 236 -6.86 26.94 -5.56
C ARG A 236 -6.91 28.47 -5.62
N GLY A 237 -6.00 29.11 -6.37
CA GLY A 237 -6.01 30.55 -6.58
C GLY A 237 -7.30 31.03 -7.26
N LEU A 238 -7.76 30.30 -8.29
CA LEU A 238 -9.05 30.61 -8.94
C LEU A 238 -10.23 30.44 -7.97
N LEU A 239 -10.25 29.38 -7.17
CA LEU A 239 -11.28 29.22 -6.14
C LEU A 239 -11.31 30.41 -5.18
N LEU A 240 -10.16 30.82 -4.63
CA LEU A 240 -10.07 31.95 -3.69
C LEU A 240 -10.40 33.30 -4.36
N LEU A 241 -10.14 33.43 -5.67
CA LEU A 241 -10.45 34.66 -6.43
C LEU A 241 -11.94 34.79 -6.72
N PHE A 242 -12.64 33.67 -6.97
CA PHE A 242 -14.02 33.64 -7.41
C PHE A 242 -15.01 33.12 -6.36
N CYS A 243 -14.57 32.79 -5.14
CA CYS A 243 -15.48 32.33 -4.09
C CYS A 243 -16.43 33.44 -3.66
N ALA A 244 -17.62 33.06 -3.20
CA ALA A 244 -18.67 34.01 -2.74
C ALA A 244 -18.25 34.82 -1.52
N ASP A 245 -17.48 34.21 -0.60
CA ASP A 245 -16.84 34.87 0.54
C ASP A 245 -15.48 34.24 0.83
N LEU A 246 -14.43 35.08 0.84
CA LEU A 246 -13.05 34.60 1.04
C LEU A 246 -12.82 34.07 2.46
N GLY A 247 -13.35 34.76 3.50
CA GLY A 247 -13.17 34.36 4.90
C GLY A 247 -13.84 33.02 5.19
N VAL A 248 -15.09 32.86 4.75
CA VAL A 248 -15.84 31.60 4.87
C VAL A 248 -15.15 30.48 4.13
N THR A 249 -14.69 30.72 2.89
CA THR A 249 -13.98 29.73 2.09
C THR A 249 -12.69 29.28 2.78
N VAL A 250 -11.86 30.19 3.22
CA VAL A 250 -10.60 29.87 3.92
C VAL A 250 -10.86 29.07 5.19
N ILE A 251 -11.81 29.49 6.04
CA ILE A 251 -12.16 28.75 7.27
C ILE A 251 -12.67 27.35 6.94
N THR A 252 -13.56 27.22 5.94
CA THR A 252 -14.12 25.93 5.52
C THR A 252 -13.05 24.98 5.02
N LEU A 253 -12.12 25.47 4.19
CA LEU A 253 -11.00 24.66 3.69
C LEU A 253 -10.03 24.26 4.81
N LEU A 254 -9.68 25.18 5.71
CA LEU A 254 -8.79 24.90 6.84
C LEU A 254 -9.40 23.85 7.78
N LEU A 255 -10.67 23.98 8.13
CA LEU A 255 -11.36 23.00 8.97
C LEU A 255 -11.50 21.65 8.27
N GLY A 256 -11.98 21.62 7.03
CA GLY A 256 -12.17 20.39 6.27
C GLY A 256 -10.87 19.64 6.06
N TYR A 257 -9.88 20.26 5.41
CA TYR A 257 -8.59 19.62 5.19
C TYR A 257 -7.84 19.34 6.49
N GLY A 258 -7.93 20.23 7.50
CA GLY A 258 -7.29 20.02 8.80
C GLY A 258 -7.80 18.76 9.51
N VAL A 259 -9.12 18.62 9.62
CA VAL A 259 -9.75 17.44 10.24
C VAL A 259 -9.50 16.18 9.40
N GLY A 260 -9.73 16.24 8.07
CA GLY A 260 -9.51 15.10 7.18
C GLY A 260 -8.07 14.60 7.23
N ASN A 261 -7.08 15.49 7.19
CA ASN A 261 -5.67 15.15 7.32
C ASN A 261 -5.33 14.60 8.72
N ALA A 262 -5.90 15.13 9.80
CA ALA A 262 -5.68 14.61 11.14
C ALA A 262 -6.16 13.16 11.27
N VAL A 263 -7.35 12.86 10.73
CA VAL A 263 -7.89 11.49 10.69
C VAL A 263 -7.01 10.59 9.81
N LEU A 264 -6.63 11.06 8.62
CA LEU A 264 -5.76 10.33 7.69
C LEU A 264 -4.44 9.96 8.36
N VAL A 265 -3.71 10.94 8.89
CA VAL A 265 -2.41 10.71 9.54
C VAL A 265 -2.55 9.78 10.74
N SER A 266 -3.60 9.93 11.55
CA SER A 266 -3.81 9.08 12.73
C SER A 266 -4.06 7.62 12.34
N LEU A 267 -4.87 7.37 11.32
CA LEU A 267 -5.32 6.03 10.97
C LEU A 267 -4.41 5.33 9.95
N PHE A 268 -3.89 6.04 8.94
CA PHE A 268 -3.08 5.45 7.87
C PHE A 268 -1.57 5.47 8.13
N ALA A 269 -1.08 6.53 8.81
CA ALA A 269 0.35 6.68 8.97
C ALA A 269 0.80 6.31 10.40
N TRP A 270 0.19 6.92 11.40
CA TRP A 270 0.66 6.76 12.77
C TRP A 270 0.29 5.41 13.40
N SER A 271 -1.03 5.10 13.52
CA SER A 271 -1.46 3.94 14.33
C SER A 271 -0.97 2.62 13.79
N VAL A 272 -1.02 2.43 12.48
CA VAL A 272 -0.70 1.15 11.83
C VAL A 272 0.80 0.86 11.82
N HIS A 273 1.64 1.88 11.93
CA HIS A 273 3.11 1.77 12.00
C HIS A 273 3.67 1.93 13.40
N HIS A 274 2.83 2.33 14.38
CA HIS A 274 3.31 2.57 15.74
C HIS A 274 3.92 1.29 16.37
N PRO A 275 5.13 1.35 16.95
CA PRO A 275 5.94 2.52 17.35
C PRO A 275 6.91 3.06 16.29
N HIS A 276 6.83 2.70 15.01
CA HIS A 276 7.70 3.14 13.91
C HIS A 276 9.18 2.70 14.07
N SER A 277 9.41 1.51 14.64
CA SER A 277 10.76 1.00 14.91
C SER A 277 11.04 -0.36 14.29
N GLU A 278 9.99 -1.17 14.05
CA GLU A 278 10.15 -2.53 13.54
C GLU A 278 10.40 -2.52 12.03
N GLN A 279 11.53 -3.08 11.58
CA GLN A 279 11.94 -3.11 10.16
C GLN A 279 11.81 -4.51 9.55
N GLU A 280 11.58 -5.55 10.36
CA GLU A 280 11.34 -6.89 9.84
C GLU A 280 10.02 -6.92 9.05
N ARG A 281 10.07 -7.36 7.78
CA ARG A 281 8.98 -7.28 6.81
C ARG A 281 7.60 -7.70 7.36
N MET A 282 7.55 -8.76 8.17
CA MET A 282 6.29 -9.25 8.74
C MET A 282 5.81 -8.45 9.95
N LYS A 283 6.65 -7.55 10.51
CA LYS A 283 6.39 -6.82 11.75
C LYS A 283 6.28 -5.31 11.60
N THR A 284 6.50 -4.79 10.39
CA THR A 284 6.52 -3.33 10.13
C THR A 284 5.22 -2.61 10.43
N THR A 285 4.09 -3.34 10.43
CA THR A 285 2.75 -2.78 10.61
C THR A 285 1.86 -3.72 11.44
N THR A 286 0.86 -3.13 12.09
CA THR A 286 -0.06 -3.85 13.00
C THR A 286 -1.44 -3.99 12.38
N VAL A 287 -2.04 -5.18 12.49
CA VAL A 287 -3.47 -5.42 12.22
C VAL A 287 -4.29 -5.07 13.46
N TYR A 288 -5.38 -4.31 13.26
CA TYR A 288 -6.33 -4.00 14.33
C TYR A 288 -7.67 -4.66 14.06
N GLN A 289 -8.15 -5.40 15.03
CA GLN A 289 -9.46 -6.08 15.01
C GLN A 289 -10.32 -5.65 16.20
N ALA A 290 -11.63 -5.77 16.08
CA ALA A 290 -12.57 -5.56 17.17
C ALA A 290 -13.50 -6.78 17.33
N ARG A 291 -14.46 -6.73 18.27
CA ARG A 291 -15.51 -7.75 18.35
C ARG A 291 -16.35 -7.79 17.08
N ALA A 292 -16.91 -8.95 16.72
CA ALA A 292 -17.48 -9.25 15.41
C ALA A 292 -18.34 -8.14 14.76
N GLY A 293 -19.28 -7.54 15.48
CA GLY A 293 -20.13 -6.45 14.96
C GLY A 293 -19.38 -5.12 14.77
N LEU A 294 -18.58 -4.76 15.78
CA LEU A 294 -17.78 -3.53 15.77
C LEU A 294 -16.62 -3.60 14.78
N ASP A 295 -16.05 -4.80 14.54
CA ASP A 295 -14.98 -5.00 13.58
C ASP A 295 -15.40 -4.59 12.15
N THR A 296 -16.62 -4.90 11.76
CA THR A 296 -17.14 -4.50 10.45
C THR A 296 -17.25 -2.97 10.35
N LEU A 297 -17.87 -2.32 11.33
CA LEU A 297 -18.00 -0.86 11.36
C LEU A 297 -16.62 -0.17 11.40
N MET A 298 -15.72 -0.63 12.26
CA MET A 298 -14.35 -0.12 12.35
C MET A 298 -13.61 -0.26 11.01
N THR A 299 -13.73 -1.41 10.36
CA THR A 299 -13.09 -1.66 9.07
C THR A 299 -13.61 -0.70 8.00
N TRP A 300 -14.91 -0.41 7.96
CA TRP A 300 -15.50 0.55 7.03
C TRP A 300 -15.07 1.98 7.32
N LEU A 301 -15.11 2.40 8.59
CA LEU A 301 -14.69 3.73 9.00
C LEU A 301 -13.19 3.96 8.76
N TRP A 302 -12.39 2.92 8.88
CA TRP A 302 -10.94 2.95 8.64
C TRP A 302 -10.58 2.70 7.17
N VAL A 303 -11.56 2.59 6.29
CA VAL A 303 -11.40 2.26 4.87
C VAL A 303 -10.46 1.04 4.70
N TYR A 304 -10.68 0.00 5.53
CA TYR A 304 -9.92 -1.25 5.59
C TYR A 304 -8.44 -1.12 6.01
N GLN A 305 -7.97 0.06 6.38
CA GLN A 305 -6.57 0.25 6.75
C GLN A 305 -6.22 -0.30 8.14
N ASN A 306 -7.20 -0.73 8.92
CA ASN A 306 -6.96 -1.56 10.09
C ASN A 306 -6.29 -2.91 9.74
N TYR A 307 -6.29 -3.32 8.46
CA TYR A 307 -5.55 -4.45 7.90
C TYR A 307 -4.32 -4.00 7.08
N HIS A 308 -3.68 -2.89 7.42
CA HIS A 308 -2.57 -2.29 6.67
C HIS A 308 -1.35 -3.21 6.49
N ALA A 309 -1.16 -4.18 7.39
CA ALA A 309 -0.15 -5.22 7.23
C ALA A 309 -0.34 -6.04 5.93
N ILE A 310 -1.60 -6.27 5.52
CA ILE A 310 -1.89 -6.93 4.24
C ILE A 310 -1.43 -6.07 3.07
N HIS A 311 -1.61 -4.75 3.18
CA HIS A 311 -1.13 -3.82 2.17
C HIS A 311 0.41 -3.85 2.04
N HIS A 312 1.14 -3.74 3.15
CA HIS A 312 2.61 -3.79 3.11
C HIS A 312 3.17 -5.10 2.56
N LEU A 313 2.50 -6.21 2.85
CA LEU A 313 2.91 -7.53 2.36
C LEU A 313 2.53 -7.76 0.89
N TYR A 314 1.35 -7.27 0.48
CA TYR A 314 0.73 -7.57 -0.82
C TYR A 314 0.08 -6.31 -1.45
N PRO A 315 0.86 -5.28 -1.82
CA PRO A 315 0.35 -3.95 -2.16
C PRO A 315 -0.51 -3.89 -3.44
N LYS A 316 -0.53 -4.94 -4.24
CA LYS A 316 -1.41 -5.04 -5.42
C LYS A 316 -2.82 -5.54 -5.10
N VAL A 317 -3.06 -6.03 -3.88
CA VAL A 317 -4.40 -6.42 -3.43
C VAL A 317 -5.20 -5.16 -3.14
N PRO A 318 -6.42 -4.99 -3.68
CA PRO A 318 -7.22 -3.79 -3.44
C PRO A 318 -7.79 -3.76 -2.01
N PHE A 319 -7.96 -2.56 -1.44
CA PHE A 319 -8.27 -2.31 -0.03
C PHE A 319 -9.46 -3.12 0.49
N PHE A 320 -10.55 -3.20 -0.25
CA PHE A 320 -11.77 -3.91 0.15
C PHE A 320 -11.59 -5.43 0.30
N ARG A 321 -10.44 -5.97 -0.13
CA ARG A 321 -10.06 -7.38 -0.01
C ARG A 321 -9.06 -7.64 1.12
N TYR A 322 -8.53 -6.61 1.82
CA TYR A 322 -7.56 -6.80 2.90
C TYR A 322 -8.09 -7.71 3.99
N ARG A 323 -9.33 -7.47 4.45
CA ARG A 323 -9.95 -8.28 5.51
C ARG A 323 -10.16 -9.74 5.08
N SER A 324 -10.61 -9.99 3.85
CA SER A 324 -10.80 -11.36 3.35
C SER A 324 -9.49 -12.10 3.17
N LEU A 325 -8.46 -11.42 2.65
CA LEU A 325 -7.13 -12.00 2.51
C LEU A 325 -6.49 -12.26 3.87
N TYR A 326 -6.61 -11.32 4.82
CA TYR A 326 -6.13 -11.55 6.19
C TYR A 326 -6.76 -12.82 6.79
N ARG A 327 -8.07 -12.98 6.72
CA ARG A 327 -8.77 -14.16 7.25
C ARG A 327 -8.34 -15.46 6.57
N ALA A 328 -8.08 -15.42 5.27
CA ALA A 328 -7.62 -16.59 4.52
C ALA A 328 -6.18 -16.99 4.90
N LEU A 329 -5.34 -16.03 5.29
CA LEU A 329 -3.95 -16.23 5.63
C LEU A 329 -3.65 -16.11 7.14
N GLU A 330 -4.64 -15.89 7.99
CA GLU A 330 -4.45 -15.57 9.42
C GLU A 330 -3.51 -16.54 10.15
N PRO A 331 -3.67 -17.87 10.05
CA PRO A 331 -2.74 -18.79 10.71
C PRO A 331 -1.30 -18.65 10.25
N TYR A 332 -1.10 -18.43 8.94
CA TYR A 332 0.21 -18.22 8.34
C TYR A 332 0.82 -16.89 8.79
N LEU A 333 0.06 -15.80 8.76
CA LEU A 333 0.51 -14.47 9.14
C LEU A 333 0.90 -14.39 10.62
N LEU A 334 0.09 -14.99 11.51
CA LEU A 334 0.38 -15.05 12.94
C LEU A 334 1.62 -15.91 13.24
N ALA A 335 1.76 -17.05 12.56
CA ALA A 335 2.96 -17.90 12.69
C ALA A 335 4.22 -17.19 12.17
N SER A 336 4.08 -16.29 11.19
CA SER A 336 5.16 -15.45 10.63
C SER A 336 5.45 -14.20 11.47
N GLY A 337 4.72 -13.98 12.57
CA GLY A 337 4.97 -12.89 13.52
C GLY A 337 4.31 -11.55 13.17
N VAL A 338 3.31 -11.52 12.26
CA VAL A 338 2.54 -10.30 11.97
C VAL A 338 1.82 -9.82 13.23
N PRO A 339 2.05 -8.58 13.70
CA PRO A 339 1.40 -8.07 14.90
C PRO A 339 -0.11 -7.90 14.68
N ALA A 340 -0.91 -8.45 15.58
CA ALA A 340 -2.36 -8.27 15.59
C ALA A 340 -2.82 -7.83 16.98
N LYS A 341 -3.61 -6.75 17.04
CA LYS A 341 -4.18 -6.21 18.27
C LYS A 341 -5.69 -6.23 18.22
N ARG A 342 -6.33 -6.66 19.27
CA ARG A 342 -7.77 -6.60 19.41
C ARG A 342 -8.16 -5.38 20.23
N LEU A 343 -8.91 -4.48 19.59
CA LEU A 343 -9.49 -3.29 20.22
C LEU A 343 -10.92 -3.64 20.65
N LEU A 344 -11.25 -3.55 21.96
CA LEU A 344 -12.58 -3.77 22.54
C LEU A 344 -13.17 -5.17 22.37
#